data_9e3a322fc4cc7b46af758a8614e06071
#
_entry.id   9e3a322fc4cc7b46af758a8614e06071
#
_cell.length_a   1.000
_cell.length_b   1.000
_cell.length_c   1.000
_cell.angle_alpha   90.00
_cell.angle_beta   90.00
_cell.angle_gamma   90.00
#
_symmetry.space_group_name_H-M   'P 1'
#
loop_
_entity.id
_entity.type
_entity.pdbx_description
1 polymer ?
#
loop_
_entity_poly.entity_id
_entity_poly.type
_entity_poly.pdbx_seq_one_letter_code
_entity_poly.pdbx_strand_id
1 'polypeptide(L)'
;MLVEIVAWFAAGPDSAKERRHRQWARTTREAFDAIALPGGYPNLLAGDEDMARVARSYGRNAERLIKAKRRYDPDNVFRSAIPLPIASAMART
;
A
#
# COMPACT_ATOMS: atom_id res chain seq x y z
N MET A 1 -0.69 -17.09 -5.80
CA MET A 1 -1.91 -16.56 -6.43
C MET A 1 -2.13 -15.13 -5.96
N LEU A 2 -2.42 -14.22 -6.89
CA LEU A 2 -2.81 -12.84 -6.58
C LEU A 2 -4.35 -12.75 -6.62
N VAL A 3 -4.93 -12.11 -5.59
CA VAL A 3 -6.35 -11.78 -5.58
C VAL A 3 -6.49 -10.27 -5.63
N GLU A 4 -7.24 -9.77 -6.60
CA GLU A 4 -7.55 -8.35 -6.75
C GLU A 4 -9.03 -8.13 -6.44
N ILE A 5 -9.32 -7.19 -5.55
CA ILE A 5 -10.68 -6.85 -5.15
C ILE A 5 -10.98 -5.47 -5.71
N VAL A 6 -11.96 -5.39 -6.61
CA VAL A 6 -12.28 -4.17 -7.35
C VAL A 6 -13.73 -3.79 -7.12
N ALA A 7 -13.97 -2.53 -6.76
CA ALA A 7 -15.29 -1.93 -6.71
C ALA A 7 -15.44 -0.89 -7.83
N TRP A 8 -16.50 -1.01 -8.61
CA TRP A 8 -16.83 -0.07 -9.67
C TRP A 8 -18.00 0.79 -9.24
N PHE A 9 -17.84 2.10 -9.30
CA PHE A 9 -18.90 3.05 -8.99
C PHE A 9 -18.76 4.31 -9.83
N ALA A 10 -19.90 4.96 -10.11
CA ALA A 10 -19.88 6.22 -10.84
C ALA A 10 -19.28 7.33 -9.97
N ALA A 11 -18.36 8.09 -10.54
CA ALA A 11 -17.88 9.31 -9.90
C ALA A 11 -19.01 10.33 -9.83
N GLY A 12 -19.12 11.01 -8.69
CA GLY A 12 -20.18 11.99 -8.51
C GLY A 12 -20.20 12.52 -7.07
N PRO A 13 -21.18 13.40 -6.76
CA PRO A 13 -21.27 14.02 -5.45
C PRO A 13 -21.75 13.09 -4.33
N ASP A 14 -22.17 11.86 -4.65
CA ASP A 14 -22.69 10.92 -3.65
C ASP A 14 -21.54 10.23 -2.89
N SER A 15 -21.04 10.92 -1.88
CA SER A 15 -19.99 10.42 -1.00
C SER A 15 -20.42 9.20 -0.16
N ALA A 16 -21.72 9.06 0.12
CA ALA A 16 -22.25 7.92 0.86
C ALA A 16 -22.16 6.63 0.02
N LYS A 17 -22.47 6.73 -1.27
CA LYS A 17 -22.34 5.61 -2.21
C LYS A 17 -20.88 5.20 -2.37
N GLU A 18 -20.00 6.17 -2.53
CA GLU A 18 -18.55 5.90 -2.60
C GLU A 18 -18.05 5.20 -1.34
N ARG A 19 -18.43 5.68 -0.16
CA ARG A 19 -18.04 5.06 1.11
C ARG A 19 -18.50 3.61 1.20
N ARG A 20 -19.72 3.29 0.74
CA ARG A 20 -20.24 1.91 0.75
C ARG A 20 -19.41 1.00 -0.15
N HIS A 21 -19.03 1.46 -1.33
CA HIS A 21 -18.20 0.69 -2.25
C HIS A 21 -16.80 0.45 -1.67
N ARG A 22 -16.19 1.49 -1.11
CA ARG A 22 -14.88 1.38 -0.45
C ARG A 22 -14.93 0.47 0.76
N GLN A 23 -15.98 0.57 1.57
CA GLN A 23 -16.17 -0.29 2.73
C GLN A 23 -16.36 -1.75 2.32
N TRP A 24 -17.12 -2.00 1.25
CA TRP A 24 -17.28 -3.35 0.71
C TRP A 24 -15.94 -3.96 0.31
N ALA A 25 -15.13 -3.23 -0.42
CA ALA A 25 -13.80 -3.70 -0.84
C ALA A 25 -12.91 -3.99 0.36
N ARG A 26 -12.91 -3.11 1.36
CA ARG A 26 -12.14 -3.27 2.59
C ARG A 26 -12.58 -4.50 3.39
N THR A 27 -13.88 -4.65 3.60
CA THR A 27 -14.46 -5.79 4.33
C THR A 27 -14.18 -7.11 3.61
N THR A 28 -14.27 -7.11 2.28
CA THR A 28 -13.96 -8.28 1.47
C THR A 28 -12.49 -8.66 1.59
N ARG A 29 -11.60 -7.68 1.55
CA ARG A 29 -10.16 -7.92 1.75
C ARG A 29 -9.89 -8.54 3.13
N GLU A 30 -10.52 -8.01 4.17
CA GLU A 30 -10.36 -8.50 5.54
C GLU A 30 -10.79 -9.98 5.68
N ALA A 31 -11.76 -10.41 4.90
CA ALA A 31 -12.20 -11.80 4.89
C ALA A 31 -11.11 -12.78 4.42
N PHE A 32 -10.10 -12.29 3.69
CA PHE A 32 -8.97 -13.10 3.24
C PHE A 32 -7.77 -13.04 4.19
N ASP A 33 -7.79 -12.22 5.23
CA ASP A 33 -6.62 -11.98 6.10
C ASP A 33 -6.07 -13.27 6.73
N ALA A 34 -6.94 -14.23 7.03
CA ALA A 34 -6.53 -15.50 7.64
C ALA A 34 -5.64 -16.37 6.72
N ILE A 35 -5.75 -16.20 5.41
CA ILE A 35 -5.05 -17.00 4.42
C ILE A 35 -4.10 -16.19 3.53
N ALA A 36 -4.14 -14.87 3.63
CA ALA A 36 -3.31 -13.98 2.83
C ALA A 36 -1.87 -13.96 3.33
N LEU A 37 -0.94 -13.87 2.39
CA LEU A 37 0.44 -13.56 2.71
C LEU A 37 0.58 -12.12 3.18
N PRO A 38 1.58 -11.79 3.99
CA PRO A 38 1.84 -10.42 4.41
C PRO A 38 2.10 -9.49 3.22
N GLY A 39 1.59 -8.26 3.29
CA GLY A 39 1.80 -7.25 2.25
C GLY A 39 0.88 -7.41 1.04
N GLY A 40 1.31 -6.91 -0.09
CA GLY A 40 0.58 -6.95 -1.34
C GLY A 40 1.51 -6.68 -2.53
N TYR A 41 0.94 -6.62 -3.73
CA TYR A 41 1.68 -6.24 -4.91
C TYR A 41 1.75 -4.71 -5.00
N PRO A 42 2.94 -4.07 -4.89
CA PRO A 42 3.04 -2.62 -4.78
C PRO A 42 2.35 -1.83 -5.89
N ASN A 43 2.35 -2.36 -7.11
CA ASN A 43 1.72 -1.69 -8.26
C ASN A 43 0.18 -1.66 -8.18
N LEU A 44 -0.42 -2.48 -7.32
CA LEU A 44 -1.87 -2.58 -7.16
C LEU A 44 -2.36 -2.13 -5.79
N LEU A 45 -1.47 -1.65 -4.92
CA LEU A 45 -1.85 -1.09 -3.64
C LEU A 45 -2.50 0.28 -3.82
N ALA A 46 -3.52 0.56 -3.03
CA ALA A 46 -4.13 1.89 -2.99
C ALA A 46 -3.21 2.90 -2.31
N GLY A 47 -3.35 4.18 -2.68
CA GLY A 47 -2.52 5.25 -2.12
C GLY A 47 -2.74 5.51 -0.63
N ASP A 48 -3.84 5.00 -0.06
CA ASP A 48 -4.20 5.11 1.35
C ASP A 48 -3.82 3.86 2.17
N GLU A 49 -2.99 2.98 1.60
CA GLU A 49 -2.57 1.78 2.30
C GLU A 49 -1.70 2.10 3.53
N ASP A 50 -1.88 1.27 4.55
CA ASP A 50 -1.05 1.30 5.76
C ASP A 50 0.43 1.08 5.41
N MET A 51 1.29 1.95 5.93
CA MET A 51 2.73 1.89 5.68
C MET A 51 3.36 0.58 6.15
N ALA A 52 2.82 -0.03 7.19
CA ALA A 52 3.28 -1.34 7.65
C ALA A 52 3.01 -2.42 6.59
N ARG A 53 1.85 -2.35 5.93
CA ARG A 53 1.53 -3.26 4.83
C ARG A 53 2.41 -3.02 3.61
N VAL A 54 2.68 -1.76 3.29
CA VAL A 54 3.61 -1.39 2.22
C VAL A 54 4.99 -1.97 2.50
N ALA A 55 5.49 -1.83 3.71
CA ALA A 55 6.77 -2.39 4.12
C ALA A 55 6.81 -3.92 3.96
N ARG A 56 5.75 -4.61 4.38
CA ARG A 56 5.63 -6.06 4.24
C ARG A 56 5.60 -6.53 2.77
N SER A 57 5.17 -5.65 1.87
CA SER A 57 5.13 -5.96 0.43
C SER A 57 6.54 -6.14 -0.17
N TYR A 58 7.54 -5.52 0.43
CA TYR A 58 8.94 -5.69 0.03
C TYR A 58 9.66 -6.82 0.80
N GLY A 59 9.02 -7.35 1.82
CA GLY A 59 9.54 -8.46 2.63
C GLY A 59 10.91 -8.15 3.22
N ARG A 60 11.78 -9.16 3.22
CA ARG A 60 13.16 -9.05 3.72
C ARG A 60 14.04 -8.09 2.92
N ASN A 61 13.61 -7.67 1.73
CA ASN A 61 14.36 -6.74 0.89
C ASN A 61 14.11 -5.27 1.25
N ALA A 62 13.13 -4.97 2.10
CA ALA A 62 12.76 -3.60 2.46
C ALA A 62 13.96 -2.80 2.99
N GLU A 63 14.74 -3.39 3.88
CA GLU A 63 15.90 -2.73 4.48
C GLU A 63 16.99 -2.41 3.44
N ARG A 64 17.26 -3.34 2.54
CA ARG A 64 18.23 -3.14 1.46
C ARG A 64 17.76 -2.04 0.50
N LEU A 65 16.48 -2.01 0.18
CA LEU A 65 15.88 -0.99 -0.67
C LEU A 65 15.97 0.39 -0.03
N ILE A 66 15.72 0.50 1.26
CA ILE A 66 15.85 1.75 2.00
C ILE A 66 17.31 2.25 2.00
N LYS A 67 18.26 1.35 2.22
CA LYS A 67 19.69 1.70 2.16
C LYS A 67 20.09 2.18 0.77
N ALA A 68 19.63 1.50 -0.28
CA ALA A 68 19.87 1.92 -1.65
C ALA A 68 19.26 3.30 -1.94
N LYS A 69 18.01 3.50 -1.52
CA LYS A 69 17.31 4.78 -1.67
C LYS A 69 18.07 5.92 -1.01
N ARG A 70 18.54 5.73 0.21
CA ARG A 70 19.34 6.74 0.94
C ARG A 70 20.63 7.07 0.24
N ARG A 71 21.26 6.07 -0.38
CA ARG A 71 22.55 6.24 -1.05
C ARG A 71 22.41 6.96 -2.40
N TYR A 72 21.41 6.58 -3.20
CA TYR A 72 21.31 7.02 -4.60
C TYR A 72 20.32 8.14 -4.83
N ASP A 73 19.36 8.33 -3.92
CA ASP A 73 18.35 9.37 -4.03
C ASP A 73 17.98 9.93 -2.65
N PRO A 74 18.94 10.51 -1.92
CA PRO A 74 18.72 11.00 -0.56
C PRO A 74 17.67 12.11 -0.49
N ASP A 75 17.53 12.90 -1.56
CA ASP A 75 16.58 14.02 -1.62
C ASP A 75 15.19 13.59 -2.11
N ASN A 76 15.00 12.29 -2.37
CA ASN A 76 13.74 11.73 -2.83
C ASN A 76 13.19 12.42 -4.10
N VAL A 77 14.07 12.62 -5.07
CA VAL A 77 13.71 13.21 -6.37
C VAL A 77 12.81 12.25 -7.16
N PHE A 78 13.14 10.96 -7.12
CA PHE A 78 12.35 9.91 -7.76
C PHE A 78 11.32 9.35 -6.78
N ARG A 79 10.05 9.68 -7.02
CA ARG A 79 8.94 9.29 -6.16
C ARG A 79 7.98 8.38 -6.91
N SER A 80 7.27 7.55 -6.16
CA SER A 80 6.16 6.76 -6.69
C SER A 80 4.89 7.04 -5.90
N ALA A 81 3.73 6.66 -6.47
CA ALA A 81 2.45 6.78 -5.77
C ALA A 81 2.42 5.97 -4.47
N ILE A 82 3.12 4.83 -4.47
CA ILE A 82 3.35 4.03 -3.27
C ILE A 82 4.85 4.12 -2.97
N PRO A 83 5.28 5.08 -2.17
CA PRO A 83 6.70 5.25 -1.86
C PRO A 83 7.24 4.05 -1.10
N LEU A 84 8.53 3.78 -1.27
CA LEU A 84 9.23 2.89 -0.36
C LEU A 84 8.97 3.37 1.07
N PRO A 85 8.77 2.46 2.04
CA PRO A 85 8.64 2.84 3.43
C PRO A 85 9.94 3.49 3.85
N ILE A 86 9.93 4.80 3.75
CA ILE A 86 11.16 5.53 3.90
C ILE A 86 11.53 5.57 5.34
N ALA A 87 12.71 5.68 5.37
CA ALA A 87 13.53 6.33 6.34
C ALA A 87 12.87 7.31 7.31
N SER A 88 11.85 8.06 6.91
CA SER A 88 11.12 8.92 7.83
C SER A 88 10.23 8.15 8.80
N ALA A 89 9.72 7.02 8.41
CA ALA A 89 9.03 6.13 9.34
C ALA A 89 10.02 5.34 10.21
N MET A 90 11.23 5.11 9.70
CA MET A 90 12.29 4.41 10.44
C MET A 90 13.20 5.36 11.23
N ALA A 91 13.24 6.64 10.88
CA ALA A 91 13.99 7.65 11.62
C ALA A 91 13.30 8.09 12.92
N ARG A 92 12.10 7.59 13.18
CA ARG A 92 11.33 7.84 14.40
C ARG A 92 11.36 6.71 15.41
N THR A 93 12.11 5.68 15.11
CA THR A 93 12.36 4.59 16.07
C THR A 93 13.75 4.71 16.64
#